data_3003c9d917ed03e72680360a544205f7
#
_entry.id   3003c9d917ed03e72680360a544205f7
#
_cell.length_a   1.000
_cell.length_b   1.000
_cell.length_c   1.000
_cell.angle_alpha   90.00
_cell.angle_beta   90.00
_cell.angle_gamma   90.00
#
_symmetry.space_group_name_H-M   'P 1'
#
loop_
_entity.id
_entity.type
_entity.pdbx_description
1 polymer ?
#
loop_
_entity_poly.entity_id
_entity_poly.type
_entity_poly.pdbx_seq_one_letter_code
_entity_poly.pdbx_strand_id
1 'polypeptide(L)'
;FTVTFNSGDENLGAEFSRSMLHLTALTEDYFSLSPIILTLTVNDGEYSVETTVNVYIDPVNDAPVLDEIGSQVTNEDIPLSLSLSAYDIDEDELSFDAFSEYPDFVSVFLVGNELTLTPAENFNGDVQINVSVTDGEYSDTEVFTLIVLPVNDAPTIDLPASVTFDEDGSYTEDFSVYIDDIDEDELSLSVTGG
;
A
#
# COMPACT_ATOMS: atom_id res chain seq x y z
N PHE A 1 58.05 14.05 5.12
CA PHE A 1 57.10 13.99 6.22
C PHE A 1 55.97 13.05 5.85
N THR A 2 55.40 12.38 6.85
CA THR A 2 54.25 11.49 6.71
C THR A 2 53.11 12.09 7.46
N VAL A 3 51.89 11.98 6.90
CA VAL A 3 50.66 12.29 7.57
C VAL A 3 49.91 10.98 7.74
N THR A 4 49.52 10.69 8.97
CA THR A 4 48.68 9.54 9.28
C THR A 4 47.44 10.01 10.01
N PHE A 5 46.36 9.26 9.93
CA PHE A 5 45.13 9.56 10.62
C PHE A 5 44.58 8.29 11.27
N ASN A 6 43.79 8.49 12.32
CA ASN A 6 43.02 7.45 12.96
C ASN A 6 41.68 8.04 13.41
N SER A 7 40.60 7.50 12.90
CA SER A 7 39.27 7.94 13.32
C SER A 7 38.77 7.16 14.55
N GLY A 8 39.26 5.93 14.75
CA GLY A 8 38.71 5.04 15.77
C GLY A 8 37.28 4.57 15.48
N ASP A 9 36.71 4.96 14.34
CA ASP A 9 35.38 4.62 13.90
C ASP A 9 35.45 3.86 12.58
N GLU A 10 34.83 2.70 12.50
CA GLU A 10 34.86 1.82 11.33
C GLU A 10 33.96 2.33 10.18
N ASN A 11 33.04 3.25 10.45
CA ASN A 11 32.13 3.81 9.46
C ASN A 11 32.68 5.07 8.78
N LEU A 12 33.82 5.61 9.25
CA LEU A 12 34.49 6.76 8.65
C LEU A 12 35.77 6.35 7.97
N GLY A 13 35.78 6.41 6.62
CA GLY A 13 36.99 6.35 5.80
C GLY A 13 37.68 7.69 5.72
N ALA A 14 39.00 7.71 5.77
CA ALA A 14 39.78 8.90 5.59
C ALA A 14 41.04 8.60 4.77
N GLU A 15 41.30 9.41 3.77
CA GLU A 15 42.46 9.29 2.90
C GLU A 15 43.13 10.66 2.65
N PHE A 16 44.48 10.66 2.57
CA PHE A 16 45.23 11.82 2.13
C PHE A 16 45.70 11.63 0.69
N SER A 17 45.33 12.53 -0.19
CA SER A 17 45.85 12.63 -1.54
C SER A 17 46.56 13.97 -1.74
N ARG A 18 47.87 13.97 -1.82
CA ARG A 18 48.73 15.18 -1.83
C ARG A 18 48.55 15.96 -0.53
N SER A 19 47.77 17.05 -0.54
CA SER A 19 47.44 17.87 0.64
C SER A 19 45.93 17.94 0.92
N MET A 20 45.16 17.07 0.28
CA MET A 20 43.70 17.03 0.47
C MET A 20 43.33 15.81 1.32
N LEU A 21 42.52 16.09 2.34
CA LEU A 21 41.86 15.06 3.13
C LEU A 21 40.54 14.72 2.47
N HIS A 22 40.33 13.44 2.15
CA HIS A 22 39.05 12.87 1.71
C HIS A 22 38.44 12.11 2.88
N LEU A 23 37.20 12.44 3.21
CA LEU A 23 36.39 11.73 4.18
C LEU A 23 35.23 11.03 3.45
N THR A 24 34.93 9.81 3.85
CA THR A 24 33.87 9.00 3.22
C THR A 24 33.13 8.25 4.32
N ALA A 25 31.80 8.35 4.34
CA ALA A 25 30.97 7.43 5.08
C ALA A 25 31.04 6.05 4.40
N LEU A 26 31.39 5.01 5.15
CA LEU A 26 31.63 3.67 4.63
C LEU A 26 30.44 2.75 4.74
N THR A 27 29.50 3.07 5.64
CA THR A 27 28.26 2.34 5.84
C THR A 27 27.10 3.20 5.33
N GLU A 28 26.24 2.62 4.54
CA GLU A 28 24.99 3.21 4.08
C GLU A 28 24.11 3.54 5.28
N ASP A 29 23.38 4.63 5.25
CA ASP A 29 22.45 5.12 6.29
C ASP A 29 23.08 5.36 7.66
N TYR A 30 24.41 5.42 7.73
CA TYR A 30 25.11 5.73 8.97
C TYR A 30 25.23 7.23 9.21
N PHE A 31 24.78 7.68 10.35
CA PHE A 31 24.98 9.05 10.86
C PHE A 31 25.61 9.03 12.27
N SER A 32 26.19 10.15 12.70
CA SER A 32 26.87 10.24 13.97
C SER A 32 26.19 11.21 14.93
N LEU A 33 25.56 10.69 16.01
CA LEU A 33 24.97 11.52 17.07
C LEU A 33 26.01 12.30 17.90
N SER A 34 27.26 11.84 17.87
CA SER A 34 28.39 12.46 18.55
C SER A 34 29.54 12.64 17.58
N PRO A 35 30.43 13.65 17.79
CA PRO A 35 31.56 13.84 16.88
C PRO A 35 32.49 12.62 16.86
N ILE A 36 32.83 12.16 15.66
CA ILE A 36 33.90 11.23 15.43
C ILE A 36 35.21 12.00 15.52
N ILE A 37 36.10 11.62 16.42
CA ILE A 37 37.37 12.32 16.62
C ILE A 37 38.41 11.78 15.64
N LEU A 38 38.72 12.58 14.61
CA LEU A 38 39.77 12.28 13.68
C LEU A 38 41.10 12.85 14.21
N THR A 39 42.06 11.96 14.50
CA THR A 39 43.40 12.36 14.94
C THR A 39 44.32 12.40 13.72
N LEU A 40 44.97 13.54 13.52
CA LEU A 40 45.93 13.81 12.47
C LEU A 40 47.36 13.88 13.08
N THR A 41 48.24 13.07 12.58
CA THR A 41 49.65 13.06 13.03
C THR A 41 50.55 13.46 11.85
N VAL A 42 51.37 14.44 12.07
CA VAL A 42 52.45 14.85 11.10
C VAL A 42 53.78 14.51 11.69
N ASN A 43 54.64 13.83 10.89
CA ASN A 43 55.95 13.37 11.29
C ASN A 43 56.98 13.78 10.22
N ASP A 44 58.12 14.35 10.62
CA ASP A 44 59.21 14.78 9.75
C ASP A 44 60.41 13.82 9.75
N GLY A 45 60.29 12.69 10.50
CA GLY A 45 61.32 11.67 10.68
C GLY A 45 62.09 11.82 12.00
N GLU A 46 61.97 12.94 12.70
CA GLU A 46 62.59 13.22 13.99
C GLU A 46 61.55 13.59 15.05
N TYR A 47 60.52 14.36 14.68
CA TYR A 47 59.46 14.81 15.60
C TYR A 47 58.08 14.49 15.01
N SER A 48 57.09 14.29 15.89
CA SER A 48 55.70 14.13 15.58
C SER A 48 54.84 15.19 16.27
N VAL A 49 53.86 15.70 15.58
CA VAL A 49 52.81 16.58 16.13
C VAL A 49 51.46 16.00 15.79
N GLU A 50 50.59 16.01 16.79
CA GLU A 50 49.21 15.52 16.65
C GLU A 50 48.19 16.64 16.85
N THR A 51 47.09 16.56 16.14
CA THR A 51 45.92 17.41 16.34
C THR A 51 44.65 16.59 16.08
N THR A 52 43.52 17.08 16.57
CA THR A 52 42.25 16.40 16.37
C THR A 52 41.24 17.29 15.65
N VAL A 53 40.38 16.65 14.87
CA VAL A 53 39.26 17.29 14.19
C VAL A 53 37.98 16.51 14.53
N ASN A 54 36.93 17.24 14.90
CA ASN A 54 35.61 16.64 15.08
C ASN A 54 34.93 16.53 13.70
N VAL A 55 34.53 15.32 13.35
CA VAL A 55 33.79 15.01 12.13
C VAL A 55 32.37 14.62 12.52
N TYR A 56 31.41 15.18 11.84
CA TYR A 56 29.99 14.80 11.95
C TYR A 56 29.54 14.24 10.62
N ILE A 57 28.76 13.18 10.67
CA ILE A 57 28.05 12.62 9.52
C ILE A 57 26.56 12.89 9.80
N ASP A 58 25.99 13.81 9.03
CA ASP A 58 24.60 14.19 9.19
C ASP A 58 23.68 13.13 8.56
N PRO A 59 22.49 12.84 9.15
CA PRO A 59 21.50 11.96 8.53
C PRO A 59 20.98 12.58 7.24
N VAL A 60 20.59 11.75 6.32
CA VAL A 60 19.88 12.09 5.09
C VAL A 60 18.62 11.22 5.09
N ASN A 61 17.47 11.86 4.86
CA ASN A 61 16.20 11.17 4.83
C ASN A 61 16.15 10.19 3.64
N ASP A 62 15.78 8.95 3.93
CA ASP A 62 15.53 7.90 2.95
C ASP A 62 14.02 7.74 2.72
N ALA A 63 13.62 7.09 1.64
CA ALA A 63 12.21 6.88 1.34
C ALA A 63 11.67 5.66 2.10
N PRO A 64 10.42 5.71 2.58
CA PRO A 64 9.78 4.54 3.14
C PRO A 64 9.62 3.43 2.09
N VAL A 65 9.52 2.19 2.54
CA VAL A 65 9.28 1.02 1.70
C VAL A 65 7.95 0.38 2.11
N LEU A 66 7.01 0.36 1.17
CA LEU A 66 5.71 -0.30 1.35
C LEU A 66 5.87 -1.81 1.18
N ASP A 67 5.32 -2.59 2.13
CA ASP A 67 5.31 -4.04 2.01
C ASP A 67 4.38 -4.49 0.88
N GLU A 68 4.78 -5.52 0.14
CA GLU A 68 4.01 -6.07 -0.97
C GLU A 68 2.63 -6.57 -0.49
N ILE A 69 1.56 -6.04 -1.10
CA ILE A 69 0.17 -6.40 -0.76
C ILE A 69 -0.30 -7.61 -1.57
N GLY A 70 0.14 -7.69 -2.83
CA GLY A 70 -0.30 -8.73 -3.77
C GLY A 70 -1.80 -8.68 -4.08
N SER A 71 -2.26 -9.53 -5.01
CA SER A 71 -3.67 -9.60 -5.37
C SER A 71 -4.53 -10.10 -4.22
N GLN A 72 -5.70 -9.49 -4.03
CA GLN A 72 -6.66 -9.80 -2.99
C GLN A 72 -7.97 -10.31 -3.58
N VAL A 73 -8.72 -11.09 -2.82
CA VAL A 73 -9.97 -11.71 -3.27
C VAL A 73 -11.05 -11.51 -2.22
N THR A 74 -12.24 -11.12 -2.65
CA THR A 74 -13.45 -11.13 -1.83
C THR A 74 -14.64 -11.58 -2.68
N ASN A 75 -15.78 -11.85 -2.05
CA ASN A 75 -17.04 -12.00 -2.76
C ASN A 75 -17.70 -10.62 -2.93
N GLU A 76 -18.60 -10.48 -3.91
CA GLU A 76 -19.48 -9.33 -3.95
C GLU A 76 -20.26 -9.19 -2.64
N ASP A 77 -20.72 -7.98 -2.32
CA ASP A 77 -21.43 -7.62 -1.09
C ASP A 77 -20.67 -7.84 0.21
N ILE A 78 -19.43 -8.34 0.18
CA ILE A 78 -18.60 -8.61 1.35
C ILE A 78 -17.40 -7.65 1.38
N PRO A 79 -17.35 -6.71 2.34
CA PRO A 79 -16.17 -5.86 2.53
C PRO A 79 -14.93 -6.68 2.89
N LEU A 80 -13.78 -6.28 2.36
CA LEU A 80 -12.47 -6.83 2.69
C LEU A 80 -11.69 -5.80 3.51
N SER A 81 -11.10 -6.23 4.64
CA SER A 81 -10.20 -5.40 5.44
C SER A 81 -8.78 -5.95 5.40
N LEU A 82 -7.81 -5.05 5.24
CA LEU A 82 -6.38 -5.33 5.16
C LEU A 82 -5.64 -4.39 6.12
N SER A 83 -4.61 -4.89 6.77
CA SER A 83 -3.66 -4.06 7.53
C SER A 83 -2.44 -3.80 6.64
N LEU A 84 -2.20 -2.54 6.29
CA LEU A 84 -1.04 -2.12 5.52
C LEU A 84 0.19 -2.07 6.42
N SER A 85 1.35 -2.37 5.85
CA SER A 85 2.63 -2.34 6.54
C SER A 85 3.67 -1.67 5.66
N ALA A 86 4.55 -0.89 6.28
CA ALA A 86 5.67 -0.24 5.63
C ALA A 86 6.82 -0.10 6.63
N TYR A 87 8.01 0.08 6.12
CA TYR A 87 9.22 0.27 6.87
C TYR A 87 9.95 1.52 6.41
N ASP A 88 10.52 2.26 7.35
CA ASP A 88 11.38 3.42 7.14
C ASP A 88 12.68 3.23 7.91
N ILE A 89 13.84 3.48 7.26
CA ILE A 89 15.15 3.25 7.88
C ILE A 89 15.50 4.34 8.89
N ASP A 90 14.97 5.55 8.71
CA ASP A 90 15.15 6.69 9.61
C ASP A 90 14.16 6.66 10.78
N GLU A 91 13.24 5.69 10.79
CA GLU A 91 12.17 5.51 11.79
C GLU A 91 11.20 6.71 11.81
N ASP A 92 10.98 7.35 10.66
CA ASP A 92 10.06 8.47 10.53
C ASP A 92 8.58 8.05 10.67
N GLU A 93 7.73 9.01 11.02
CA GLU A 93 6.28 8.79 11.14
C GLU A 93 5.65 8.60 9.76
N LEU A 94 5.12 7.40 9.50
CA LEU A 94 4.53 7.03 8.22
C LEU A 94 3.03 7.33 8.17
N SER A 95 2.58 7.83 7.02
CA SER A 95 1.16 7.98 6.71
C SER A 95 0.81 7.30 5.40
N PHE A 96 -0.35 6.61 5.40
CA PHE A 96 -0.86 5.85 4.26
C PHE A 96 -1.98 6.62 3.58
N ASP A 97 -2.10 6.42 2.26
CA ASP A 97 -3.24 6.81 1.45
C ASP A 97 -3.63 5.68 0.50
N ALA A 98 -4.91 5.59 0.13
CA ALA A 98 -5.38 4.57 -0.79
C ALA A 98 -6.59 5.05 -1.59
N PHE A 99 -6.67 4.64 -2.87
CA PHE A 99 -7.82 4.91 -3.71
C PHE A 99 -8.08 3.78 -4.72
N SER A 100 -9.34 3.65 -5.14
CA SER A 100 -9.77 2.76 -6.21
C SER A 100 -9.73 3.48 -7.54
N GLU A 101 -9.30 2.81 -8.63
CA GLU A 101 -9.44 3.33 -9.99
C GLU A 101 -10.92 3.48 -10.41
N TYR A 102 -11.79 2.66 -9.80
CA TYR A 102 -13.22 2.67 -10.06
C TYR A 102 -14.02 2.76 -8.75
N PRO A 103 -14.09 3.97 -8.14
CA PRO A 103 -14.74 4.14 -6.83
C PRO A 103 -16.23 3.86 -6.81
N ASP A 104 -16.91 3.88 -7.96
CA ASP A 104 -18.30 3.48 -8.10
C ASP A 104 -18.50 1.96 -7.97
N PHE A 105 -17.47 1.16 -8.25
CA PHE A 105 -17.50 -0.28 -8.16
C PHE A 105 -16.91 -0.80 -6.84
N VAL A 106 -15.84 -0.16 -6.35
CA VAL A 106 -15.22 -0.51 -5.07
C VAL A 106 -14.87 0.77 -4.34
N SER A 107 -15.54 1.02 -3.22
CA SER A 107 -15.22 2.13 -2.34
C SER A 107 -14.07 1.78 -1.40
N VAL A 108 -13.23 2.79 -1.10
CA VAL A 108 -12.05 2.68 -0.25
C VAL A 108 -12.26 3.50 1.01
N PHE A 109 -12.01 2.89 2.17
CA PHE A 109 -11.99 3.56 3.46
C PHE A 109 -10.72 3.20 4.20
N LEU A 110 -9.93 4.21 4.59
CA LEU A 110 -8.64 4.03 5.26
C LEU A 110 -8.62 4.81 6.58
N VAL A 111 -8.19 4.13 7.66
CA VAL A 111 -7.97 4.74 8.97
C VAL A 111 -6.63 4.26 9.53
N GLY A 112 -5.66 5.17 9.61
CA GLY A 112 -4.29 4.79 9.93
C GLY A 112 -3.74 3.87 8.85
N ASN A 113 -3.46 2.62 9.19
CA ASN A 113 -3.02 1.59 8.26
C ASN A 113 -4.09 0.49 7.99
N GLU A 114 -5.30 0.66 8.49
CA GLU A 114 -6.40 -0.27 8.26
C GLU A 114 -7.19 0.15 7.02
N LEU A 115 -7.04 -0.60 5.94
CA LEU A 115 -7.72 -0.40 4.65
C LEU A 115 -8.96 -1.29 4.58
N THR A 116 -10.12 -0.70 4.29
CA THR A 116 -11.36 -1.42 4.01
C THR A 116 -11.82 -1.14 2.58
N LEU A 117 -11.99 -2.20 1.81
CA LEU A 117 -12.49 -2.20 0.44
C LEU A 117 -13.91 -2.75 0.44
N THR A 118 -14.88 -1.96 -0.06
CA THR A 118 -16.27 -2.38 -0.10
C THR A 118 -16.76 -2.40 -1.54
N PRO A 119 -17.01 -3.59 -2.13
CA PRO A 119 -17.67 -3.71 -3.41
C PRO A 119 -19.06 -3.04 -3.41
N ALA A 120 -19.46 -2.48 -4.54
CA ALA A 120 -20.83 -2.05 -4.74
C ALA A 120 -21.76 -3.28 -4.76
N GLU A 121 -23.04 -3.05 -4.50
CA GLU A 121 -24.08 -4.11 -4.50
C GLU A 121 -24.06 -4.86 -5.85
N ASN A 122 -23.99 -6.20 -5.79
CA ASN A 122 -23.97 -7.10 -6.94
C ASN A 122 -22.84 -6.81 -7.96
N PHE A 123 -21.75 -6.18 -7.53
CA PHE A 123 -20.59 -5.96 -8.41
C PHE A 123 -19.61 -7.11 -8.29
N ASN A 124 -19.32 -7.76 -9.40
CA ASN A 124 -18.23 -8.73 -9.54
C ASN A 124 -17.28 -8.31 -10.67
N GLY A 125 -15.99 -8.63 -10.54
CA GLY A 125 -14.94 -8.25 -11.49
C GLY A 125 -13.65 -7.82 -10.81
N ASP A 126 -12.68 -7.37 -11.60
CA ASP A 126 -11.36 -6.97 -11.14
C ASP A 126 -11.24 -5.45 -11.07
N VAL A 127 -10.75 -4.94 -9.94
CA VAL A 127 -10.51 -3.51 -9.73
C VAL A 127 -9.09 -3.28 -9.22
N GLN A 128 -8.40 -2.27 -9.79
CA GLN A 128 -7.08 -1.84 -9.33
C GLN A 128 -7.21 -0.89 -8.14
N ILE A 129 -6.47 -1.20 -7.09
CA ILE A 129 -6.38 -0.38 -5.88
C ILE A 129 -4.95 0.16 -5.79
N ASN A 130 -4.83 1.46 -5.66
CA ASN A 130 -3.57 2.16 -5.46
C ASN A 130 -3.39 2.42 -3.97
N VAL A 131 -2.22 2.12 -3.46
CA VAL A 131 -1.81 2.39 -2.08
C VAL A 131 -0.50 3.15 -2.10
N SER A 132 -0.35 4.13 -1.24
CA SER A 132 0.88 4.86 -1.03
C SER A 132 1.20 5.02 0.46
N VAL A 133 2.48 5.12 0.76
CA VAL A 133 3.00 5.49 2.07
C VAL A 133 3.95 6.67 1.90
N THR A 134 3.98 7.57 2.86
CA THR A 134 4.90 8.71 2.89
C THR A 134 5.40 8.98 4.30
N ASP A 135 6.65 9.42 4.41
CA ASP A 135 7.30 10.00 5.59
C ASP A 135 7.11 11.53 5.70
N GLY A 136 6.48 12.15 4.68
CA GLY A 136 6.28 13.60 4.56
C GLY A 136 7.24 14.29 3.58
N GLU A 137 8.34 13.65 3.18
CA GLU A 137 9.29 14.12 2.15
C GLU A 137 9.30 13.23 0.92
N TYR A 138 9.36 11.92 1.11
CA TYR A 138 9.33 10.89 0.07
C TYR A 138 8.12 9.99 0.20
N SER A 139 7.92 9.15 -0.80
CA SER A 139 6.81 8.19 -0.81
C SER A 139 7.14 6.95 -1.62
N ASP A 140 6.53 5.83 -1.24
CA ASP A 140 6.47 4.61 -2.02
C ASP A 140 5.03 4.25 -2.35
N THR A 141 4.82 3.52 -3.46
CA THR A 141 3.48 3.22 -3.99
C THR A 141 3.41 1.80 -4.55
N GLU A 142 2.27 1.15 -4.32
CA GLU A 142 1.94 -0.13 -4.91
C GLU A 142 0.53 -0.11 -5.52
N VAL A 143 0.34 -0.87 -6.60
CA VAL A 143 -0.96 -1.10 -7.21
C VAL A 143 -1.25 -2.60 -7.18
N PHE A 144 -2.33 -2.99 -6.53
CA PHE A 144 -2.75 -4.38 -6.50
C PHE A 144 -4.15 -4.57 -7.08
N THR A 145 -4.46 -5.80 -7.48
CA THR A 145 -5.78 -6.16 -8.00
C THR A 145 -6.65 -6.71 -6.88
N LEU A 146 -7.83 -6.12 -6.69
CA LEU A 146 -8.93 -6.74 -5.96
C LEU A 146 -9.79 -7.53 -6.96
N ILE A 147 -9.93 -8.84 -6.73
CA ILE A 147 -10.80 -9.74 -7.48
C ILE A 147 -12.08 -9.93 -6.66
N VAL A 148 -13.20 -9.45 -7.19
CA VAL A 148 -14.52 -9.63 -6.60
C VAL A 148 -15.22 -10.79 -7.30
N LEU A 149 -15.50 -11.84 -6.56
CA LEU A 149 -16.14 -13.06 -7.07
C LEU A 149 -17.66 -12.93 -7.04
N PRO A 150 -18.38 -13.43 -8.05
CA PRO A 150 -19.84 -13.47 -8.04
C PRO A 150 -20.36 -14.43 -6.97
N VAL A 151 -21.51 -14.09 -6.41
CA VAL A 151 -22.29 -14.93 -5.49
C VAL A 151 -23.72 -14.94 -5.99
N ASN A 152 -24.30 -16.11 -6.14
CA ASN A 152 -25.67 -16.26 -6.63
C ASN A 152 -26.68 -15.54 -5.72
N ASP A 153 -27.45 -14.64 -6.29
CA ASP A 153 -28.56 -13.96 -5.68
C ASP A 153 -29.89 -14.71 -5.87
N ALA A 154 -30.90 -14.36 -5.09
CA ALA A 154 -32.21 -14.97 -5.26
C ALA A 154 -33.03 -14.24 -6.32
N PRO A 155 -33.74 -14.96 -7.20
CA PRO A 155 -34.61 -14.33 -8.17
C PRO A 155 -35.70 -13.48 -7.51
N THR A 156 -36.14 -12.46 -8.21
CA THR A 156 -37.23 -11.58 -7.77
C THR A 156 -38.50 -11.85 -8.57
N ILE A 157 -39.66 -11.63 -7.92
CA ILE A 157 -40.96 -11.75 -8.54
C ILE A 157 -41.88 -10.63 -8.05
N ASP A 158 -42.42 -9.82 -8.97
CA ASP A 158 -43.32 -8.71 -8.66
C ASP A 158 -44.63 -8.82 -9.46
N LEU A 159 -45.54 -9.63 -8.94
CA LEU A 159 -46.83 -9.91 -9.58
C LEU A 159 -47.88 -8.85 -9.24
N PRO A 160 -48.86 -8.62 -10.15
CA PRO A 160 -50.03 -7.82 -9.80
C PRO A 160 -50.86 -8.48 -8.67
N ALA A 161 -51.32 -7.66 -7.72
CA ALA A 161 -52.03 -8.13 -6.52
C ALA A 161 -53.31 -8.90 -6.81
N SER A 162 -53.93 -8.71 -7.99
CA SER A 162 -55.14 -9.41 -8.42
C SER A 162 -55.26 -9.40 -9.95
N VAL A 163 -55.87 -10.45 -10.44
CA VAL A 163 -56.29 -10.59 -11.83
C VAL A 163 -57.80 -10.87 -11.85
N THR A 164 -58.52 -10.26 -12.78
CA THR A 164 -59.96 -10.51 -12.95
C THR A 164 -60.24 -10.82 -14.41
N PHE A 165 -61.09 -11.81 -14.66
CA PHE A 165 -61.57 -12.15 -15.99
C PHE A 165 -63.02 -12.66 -15.88
N ASP A 166 -63.76 -12.63 -16.98
CA ASP A 166 -65.19 -12.97 -17.01
C ASP A 166 -65.41 -14.47 -16.80
N GLU A 167 -66.57 -14.85 -16.22
CA GLU A 167 -66.99 -16.24 -16.14
C GLU A 167 -67.10 -16.81 -17.58
N ASP A 168 -66.76 -18.11 -17.77
CA ASP A 168 -66.68 -18.76 -19.06
C ASP A 168 -65.56 -18.24 -20.01
N GLY A 169 -64.75 -17.29 -19.55
CA GLY A 169 -63.62 -16.72 -20.24
C GLY A 169 -62.29 -17.42 -19.98
N SER A 170 -61.24 -16.87 -20.55
CA SER A 170 -59.84 -17.27 -20.24
C SER A 170 -58.97 -16.05 -20.09
N TYR A 171 -57.96 -16.15 -19.28
CA TYR A 171 -56.93 -15.13 -19.09
C TYR A 171 -55.57 -15.71 -19.46
N THR A 172 -54.80 -14.96 -20.22
CA THR A 172 -53.41 -15.36 -20.57
C THR A 172 -52.50 -14.15 -20.32
N GLU A 173 -51.44 -14.35 -19.58
CA GLU A 173 -50.46 -13.32 -19.24
C GLU A 173 -49.06 -13.90 -19.44
N ASP A 174 -48.12 -13.06 -19.92
CA ASP A 174 -46.71 -13.41 -19.96
C ASP A 174 -46.05 -12.97 -18.65
N PHE A 175 -45.66 -13.94 -17.82
CA PHE A 175 -45.07 -13.68 -16.51
C PHE A 175 -43.57 -13.37 -16.59
N SER A 176 -42.93 -13.50 -17.75
CA SER A 176 -41.52 -13.20 -17.91
C SER A 176 -41.16 -11.74 -17.59
N VAL A 177 -42.14 -10.84 -17.68
CA VAL A 177 -41.97 -9.40 -17.38
C VAL A 177 -42.05 -9.07 -15.88
N TYR A 178 -42.41 -10.03 -15.05
CA TYR A 178 -42.59 -9.88 -13.61
C TYR A 178 -41.54 -10.62 -12.78
N ILE A 179 -40.58 -11.27 -13.44
CA ILE A 179 -39.53 -12.03 -12.79
C ILE A 179 -38.18 -11.51 -13.30
N ASP A 180 -37.24 -11.44 -12.43
CA ASP A 180 -35.88 -11.02 -12.77
C ASP A 180 -34.86 -11.75 -11.87
N ASP A 181 -33.67 -11.93 -12.39
CA ASP A 181 -32.54 -12.49 -11.68
C ASP A 181 -31.29 -11.67 -12.05
N ILE A 182 -30.57 -11.18 -11.04
CA ILE A 182 -29.42 -10.28 -11.24
C ILE A 182 -28.22 -11.02 -11.84
N ASP A 183 -28.12 -12.33 -11.59
CA ASP A 183 -27.08 -13.20 -12.12
C ASP A 183 -27.41 -13.74 -13.52
N GLU A 184 -28.59 -13.37 -14.06
CA GLU A 184 -29.10 -13.84 -15.36
C GLU A 184 -29.30 -15.37 -15.41
N ASP A 185 -29.60 -16.01 -14.27
CA ASP A 185 -29.87 -17.42 -14.20
C ASP A 185 -31.16 -17.82 -14.91
N GLU A 186 -31.21 -19.09 -15.38
CA GLU A 186 -32.42 -19.63 -16.04
C GLU A 186 -33.55 -19.84 -15.05
N LEU A 187 -34.58 -19.01 -15.14
CA LEU A 187 -35.73 -19.04 -14.23
C LEU A 187 -36.79 -20.06 -14.64
N SER A 188 -37.38 -20.78 -13.67
CA SER A 188 -38.51 -21.63 -13.86
C SER A 188 -39.70 -21.20 -13.04
N LEU A 189 -40.87 -21.09 -13.65
CA LEU A 189 -42.12 -20.76 -12.98
C LEU A 189 -42.95 -22.02 -12.71
N SER A 190 -43.54 -22.08 -11.53
CA SER A 190 -44.53 -23.10 -11.22
C SER A 190 -45.73 -22.48 -10.51
N VAL A 191 -46.92 -23.05 -10.71
CA VAL A 191 -48.15 -22.63 -10.03
C VAL A 191 -48.75 -23.81 -9.29
N THR A 192 -49.14 -23.54 -8.04
CA THR A 192 -49.93 -24.50 -7.25
C THR A 192 -51.28 -23.86 -6.97
N GLY A 193 -52.36 -24.52 -7.44
CA GLY A 193 -53.74 -24.11 -7.15
C GLY A 193 -54.20 -24.63 -5.77
N GLY A 194 -54.95 -23.80 -5.06
CA GLY A 194 -55.65 -24.16 -3.84
C GLY A 194 -57.10 -24.48 -4.11
#